data_15d1409080493aefc539840810b785da
#
_entry.id   15d1409080493aefc539840810b785da
#
_cell.length_a   1.000
_cell.length_b   1.000
_cell.length_c   1.000
_cell.angle_alpha   90.00
_cell.angle_beta   90.00
_cell.angle_gamma   90.00
#
_symmetry.space_group_name_H-M   'P 1'
#
loop_
_entity.id
_entity.type
_entity.pdbx_description
1 polymer ?
#
loop_
_entity_poly.entity_id
_entity_poly.type
_entity_poly.pdbx_seq_one_letter_code
_entity_poly.pdbx_strand_id
1 'polypeptide(L)' 'MPDLHRVHDVSGHTSSDLERARRELMASLALIRPGSPARVPILAQMSAIDTEIAGRAAERPGT' A
#
# COMPACT_ATOMS: atom_id res chain seq x y z
N MET A 1 -11.37 3.93 21.99
CA MET A 1 -10.06 4.54 21.98
C MET A 1 -9.38 4.34 20.64
N PRO A 2 -8.97 5.38 19.99
CA PRO A 2 -8.29 5.22 18.72
C PRO A 2 -6.96 4.51 18.89
N ASP A 3 -6.70 3.65 17.96
CA ASP A 3 -5.47 2.89 17.98
C ASP A 3 -4.47 3.56 17.05
N LEU A 4 -3.55 4.31 17.65
CA LEU A 4 -2.60 5.09 16.89
C LEU A 4 -1.65 4.21 16.06
N HIS A 5 -1.48 2.98 16.46
CA HIS A 5 -0.62 2.06 15.70
C HIS A 5 -1.21 1.72 14.35
N ARG A 6 -2.52 1.87 14.21
CA ARG A 6 -3.17 1.53 12.96
C ARG A 6 -2.94 2.56 11.86
N VAL A 7 -2.36 3.69 12.20
CA VAL A 7 -2.05 4.70 11.19
C VAL A 7 -1.21 4.12 10.05
N HIS A 8 -0.32 3.18 10.40
CA HIS A 8 0.57 2.56 9.42
C HIS A 8 0.12 1.17 9.02
N ASP A 9 -1.02 0.73 9.48
CA ASP A 9 -1.50 -0.62 9.22
C ASP A 9 -2.42 -0.60 8.00
N VAL A 10 -1.93 -1.17 6.88
CA VAL A 10 -2.70 -1.17 5.64
C VAL A 10 -3.99 -1.97 5.77
N SER A 11 -4.05 -2.92 6.70
CA SER A 11 -5.26 -3.74 6.85
C SER A 11 -6.44 -2.93 7.37
N GLY A 12 -6.20 -1.76 7.95
CA GLY A 12 -7.27 -0.89 8.42
C GLY A 12 -7.87 0.00 7.35
N HIS A 13 -7.35 -0.03 6.14
CA HIS A 13 -7.82 0.83 5.06
C HIS A 13 -8.81 0.11 4.17
N THR A 14 -9.68 0.89 3.52
CA THR A 14 -10.58 0.35 2.51
C THR A 14 -9.79 0.01 1.25
N SER A 15 -10.40 -0.80 0.38
CA SER A 15 -9.75 -1.12 -0.89
C SER A 15 -9.52 0.13 -1.74
N SER A 16 -10.47 1.06 -1.72
CA SER A 16 -10.30 2.33 -2.44
C SER A 16 -9.12 3.12 -1.90
N ASP A 17 -8.97 3.15 -0.57
CA ASP A 17 -7.85 3.85 0.05
C ASP A 17 -6.52 3.21 -0.36
N LEU A 18 -6.48 1.89 -0.40
CA LEU A 18 -5.26 1.18 -0.77
C LEU A 18 -4.90 1.47 -2.23
N GLU A 19 -5.88 1.48 -3.12
CA GLU A 19 -5.63 1.76 -4.51
C GLU A 19 -5.15 3.18 -4.72
N ARG A 20 -5.73 4.12 -3.99
CA ARG A 20 -5.29 5.51 -4.05
C ARG A 20 -3.86 5.65 -3.57
N ALA A 21 -3.56 5.04 -2.43
CA ALA A 21 -2.21 5.10 -1.87
C ALA A 21 -1.20 4.50 -2.84
N ARG A 22 -1.56 3.40 -3.50
CA ARG A 22 -0.68 2.77 -4.47
C ARG A 22 -0.38 3.71 -5.63
N ARG A 23 -1.41 4.39 -6.15
CA ARG A 23 -1.20 5.34 -7.23
C ARG A 23 -0.31 6.50 -6.81
N GLU A 24 -0.50 7.00 -5.59
CA GLU A 24 0.32 8.08 -5.09
C GLU A 24 1.77 7.64 -4.93
N LEU A 25 1.98 6.43 -4.46
CA LEU A 25 3.33 5.90 -4.33
C LEU A 25 3.99 5.71 -5.70
N MET A 26 3.23 5.26 -6.68
CA MET A 26 3.74 5.13 -8.03
C MET A 26 4.14 6.47 -8.61
N ALA A 27 3.33 7.50 -8.37
CA ALA A 27 3.66 8.85 -8.83
C ALA A 27 4.93 9.36 -8.15
N SER A 28 5.06 9.13 -6.86
CA SER A 28 6.27 9.51 -6.14
C SER A 28 7.49 8.78 -6.66
N LEU A 29 7.33 7.49 -6.94
CA LEU A 29 8.42 6.67 -7.46
C LEU A 29 8.92 7.19 -8.80
N ALA A 30 8.00 7.67 -9.64
CA ALA A 30 8.36 8.19 -10.94
C ALA A 30 9.21 9.46 -10.85
N LEU A 31 9.15 10.17 -9.74
CA LEU A 31 9.92 11.39 -9.52
C LEU A 31 11.29 11.13 -8.92
N ILE A 32 11.57 9.90 -8.53
CA ILE A 32 12.80 9.54 -7.86
C ILE A 32 13.73 8.86 -8.84
N ARG A 33 15.02 9.20 -8.77
CA ARG A 33 16.02 8.60 -9.66
C ARG A 33 16.08 7.11 -9.45
N PRO A 34 16.29 6.33 -10.53
CA PRO A 34 16.29 4.87 -10.44
C PRO A 34 17.25 4.29 -9.40
N GLY A 35 18.37 4.90 -9.18
CA GLY A 35 19.35 4.37 -8.23
C GLY A 35 19.23 4.93 -6.82
N SER A 36 18.22 5.75 -6.56
CA SER A 36 18.12 6.42 -5.26
C SER A 36 17.64 5.47 -4.16
N PRO A 37 18.29 5.51 -2.99
CA PRO A 37 17.82 4.70 -1.85
C PRO A 37 16.42 5.10 -1.36
N ALA A 38 15.96 6.30 -1.74
CA ALA A 38 14.60 6.72 -1.37
C ALA A 38 13.53 5.82 -2.00
N ARG A 39 13.87 5.05 -3.02
CA ARG A 39 12.93 4.12 -3.63
C ARG A 39 12.59 2.95 -2.73
N VAL A 40 13.50 2.58 -1.83
CA VAL A 40 13.33 1.38 -1.01
C VAL A 40 12.07 1.43 -0.15
N PRO A 41 11.85 2.48 0.67
CA PRO A 41 10.63 2.50 1.50
C PRO A 41 9.36 2.59 0.66
N ILE A 42 9.42 3.25 -0.49
CA ILE A 42 8.25 3.36 -1.36
C ILE A 42 7.91 1.99 -1.93
N LEU A 43 8.90 1.26 -2.41
CA LEU A 43 8.68 -0.08 -2.96
C LEU A 43 8.17 -1.02 -1.88
N ALA A 44 8.69 -0.90 -0.65
CA ALA A 44 8.23 -1.73 0.45
C ALA A 44 6.76 -1.47 0.76
N GLN A 45 6.35 -0.20 0.75
CA GLN A 45 4.95 0.15 1.00
C GLN A 45 4.05 -0.35 -0.11
N MET A 46 4.49 -0.23 -1.36
CA MET A 46 3.71 -0.75 -2.48
C MET A 46 3.54 -2.26 -2.39
N SER A 47 4.58 -2.95 -1.98
CA SER A 47 4.51 -4.40 -1.81
C SER A 47 3.52 -4.77 -0.72
N ALA A 48 3.51 -4.04 0.40
CA ALA A 48 2.57 -4.30 1.47
C ALA A 48 1.14 -4.06 1.01
N ILE A 49 0.91 -2.99 0.24
CA ILE A 49 -0.42 -2.69 -0.29
C ILE A 49 -0.86 -3.78 -1.25
N ASP A 50 0.01 -4.21 -2.14
CA ASP A 50 -0.31 -5.26 -3.10
C ASP A 50 -0.65 -6.56 -2.39
N THR A 51 0.10 -6.90 -1.34
CA THR A 51 -0.16 -8.10 -0.56
C THR A 51 -1.53 -8.02 0.10
N GLU A 52 -1.86 -6.86 0.65
CA GLU A 52 -3.15 -6.69 1.31
C GLU A 52 -4.29 -6.80 0.31
N ILE A 53 -4.16 -6.18 -0.85
CA ILE A 53 -5.20 -6.24 -1.88
C ILE A 53 -5.38 -7.68 -2.35
N ALA A 54 -4.29 -8.39 -2.58
CA ALA A 54 -4.34 -9.77 -3.02
C ALA A 54 -4.99 -10.66 -1.95
N GLY A 55 -4.67 -10.41 -0.69
CA GLY A 55 -5.25 -11.16 0.41
C GLY A 55 -6.75 -10.97 0.51
N ARG A 56 -7.22 -9.74 0.32
CA ARG A 56 -8.65 -9.45 0.36
C ARG A 56 -9.37 -10.13 -0.80
N ALA A 57 -8.77 -10.12 -1.97
CA ALA A 57 -9.35 -10.77 -3.13
C ALA A 57 -9.46 -12.27 -2.91
N ALA A 58 -8.44 -12.87 -2.28
CA ALA A 58 -8.43 -14.31 -2.02
C ALA A 58 -9.45 -14.70 -0.96
N GLU A 59 -9.76 -13.79 -0.04
CA GLU A 59 -10.72 -14.07 1.03
C GLU A 59 -12.16 -13.87 0.61
N ARG A 60 -12.40 -13.32 -0.55
CA ARG A 60 -13.76 -13.06 -1.01
C ARG A 60 -14.38 -14.34 -1.49
N PRO A 61 -15.28 -14.93 -0.72
CA PRO A 61 -15.82 -16.25 -1.06
C PRO A 61 -16.82 -16.17 -2.20
N GLY A 62 -16.67 -17.05 -3.14
CA GLY A 62 -17.70 -17.39 -4.10
C GLY A 62 -18.43 -16.26 -4.78
N THR A 63 -17.92 -15.13 -4.72
CA THR A 63 -18.57 -14.03 -5.40
C THR A 63 -18.17 -14.02 -6.85
#